data_f5b7ef17e38043b25c66a7499df20299
#
_entry.id   f5b7ef17e38043b25c66a7499df20299
#
_cell.length_a   1.000
_cell.length_b   1.000
_cell.length_c   1.000
_cell.angle_alpha   90.00
_cell.angle_beta   90.00
_cell.angle_gamma   90.00
#
_symmetry.space_group_name_H-M   'P 1'
#
loop_
_entity.id
_entity.type
_entity.pdbx_description
1 polymer ?
#
loop_
_entity_poly.entity_id
_entity_poly.type
_entity_poly.pdbx_seq_one_letter_code
_entity_poly.pdbx_strand_id
1 'polypeptide(L)'
;MIQMQTMLAVADNSGARKVQCIKVLGGSKRRYAGLGGVIICSVKEAMPNGNVKKGEVVRCVVVRVKKEVRRADGSYIRFDQNAAVLINNDGSPRGTRIFGPVARELRDKKYMKIVSLAPETL
;
A
#
# COMPACT_ATOMS: atom_id res chain seq x y z
N MET A 1 -10.77 -2.84 4.25
CA MET A 1 -10.51 -1.45 4.69
C MET A 1 -9.36 -1.42 5.67
N ILE A 2 -8.50 -0.46 5.51
CA ILE A 2 -7.31 -0.33 6.35
C ILE A 2 -7.56 0.75 7.38
N GLN A 3 -7.30 0.44 8.64
CA GLN A 3 -7.45 1.38 9.75
C GLN A 3 -6.19 1.37 10.60
N MET A 4 -6.16 2.21 11.62
CA MET A 4 -5.05 2.21 12.58
C MET A 4 -4.85 0.81 13.17
N GLN A 5 -3.61 0.40 13.33
CA GLN A 5 -3.16 -0.90 13.84
C GLN A 5 -3.34 -2.08 12.86
N THR A 6 -3.85 -1.86 11.65
CA THR A 6 -3.90 -2.91 10.64
C THR A 6 -2.48 -3.28 10.20
N MET A 7 -2.18 -4.57 10.18
CA MET A 7 -0.92 -5.09 9.64
C MET A 7 -1.06 -5.32 8.14
N LEU A 8 -0.04 -4.90 7.38
CA LEU A 8 -0.01 -5.08 5.94
C LEU A 8 1.29 -5.72 5.51
N ALA A 9 1.21 -6.56 4.48
CA ALA A 9 2.40 -7.03 3.78
C ALA A 9 2.93 -5.91 2.90
N VAL A 10 4.24 -5.89 2.66
CA VAL A 10 4.86 -4.92 1.74
C VAL A 10 5.07 -5.62 0.40
N ALA A 11 4.55 -5.01 -0.65
CA ALA A 11 4.53 -5.60 -1.99
C ALA A 11 5.66 -5.10 -2.89
N ASP A 12 6.73 -4.55 -2.31
CA ASP A 12 7.86 -4.04 -3.08
C ASP A 12 9.19 -4.53 -2.53
N ASN A 13 10.28 -4.16 -3.20
CA ASN A 13 11.64 -4.53 -2.84
C ASN A 13 12.37 -3.42 -2.06
N SER A 14 11.65 -2.57 -1.36
CA SER A 14 12.24 -1.47 -0.58
C SER A 14 13.04 -1.94 0.64
N GLY A 15 12.81 -3.18 1.07
CA GLY A 15 13.46 -3.75 2.24
C GLY A 15 12.53 -4.01 3.40
N ALA A 16 11.38 -3.37 3.47
CA ALA A 16 10.37 -3.67 4.48
C ALA A 16 9.56 -4.90 4.05
N ARG A 17 9.17 -5.72 5.02
CA ARG A 17 8.34 -6.92 4.78
C ARG A 17 6.94 -6.78 5.32
N LYS A 18 6.81 -6.20 6.52
CA LYS A 18 5.53 -5.95 7.17
C LYS A 18 5.52 -4.57 7.77
N VAL A 19 4.39 -3.90 7.64
CA VAL A 19 4.16 -2.57 8.23
C VAL A 19 2.84 -2.58 8.97
N GLN A 20 2.74 -1.69 9.95
CA GLN A 20 1.49 -1.49 10.69
C GLN A 20 1.03 -0.07 10.48
N CYS A 21 -0.23 0.09 10.08
CA CYS A 21 -0.83 1.41 9.89
C CYS A 21 -0.94 2.13 11.24
N ILE A 22 -0.38 3.33 11.33
CA ILE A 22 -0.49 4.17 12.52
C ILE A 22 -1.37 5.38 12.29
N LYS A 23 -1.58 5.79 11.04
CA LYS A 23 -2.46 6.89 10.72
C LYS A 23 -2.97 6.78 9.30
N VAL A 24 -4.26 7.09 9.09
CA VAL A 24 -4.86 7.21 7.77
C VAL A 24 -4.88 8.69 7.39
N LEU A 25 -4.27 9.03 6.25
CA LEU A 25 -4.21 10.41 5.76
C LEU A 25 -5.46 10.75 4.95
N GLY A 26 -5.76 12.03 4.83
CA GLY A 26 -6.87 12.52 4.01
C GLY A 26 -7.95 13.27 4.79
N GLY A 27 -7.66 13.70 6.02
CA GLY A 27 -8.58 14.49 6.82
C GLY A 27 -8.53 14.10 8.29
N SER A 28 -8.88 15.04 9.18
CA SER A 28 -8.72 14.87 10.63
C SER A 28 -9.59 13.75 11.21
N LYS A 29 -10.68 13.39 10.54
CA LYS A 29 -11.62 12.35 11.01
C LYS A 29 -11.63 11.11 10.15
N ARG A 30 -10.69 10.97 9.21
CA ARG A 30 -10.67 9.82 8.34
C ARG A 30 -10.20 8.57 9.10
N ARG A 31 -11.03 7.53 9.10
CA ARG A 31 -10.78 6.30 9.86
C ARG A 31 -10.25 5.16 9.01
N TYR A 32 -10.58 5.13 7.71
CA TYR A 32 -10.30 3.99 6.84
C TYR A 32 -9.62 4.43 5.56
N ALA A 33 -8.67 3.63 5.10
CA ALA A 33 -8.08 3.76 3.78
C ALA A 33 -8.52 2.58 2.92
N GLY A 34 -8.86 2.86 1.69
CA GLY A 34 -9.12 1.84 0.67
C GLY A 34 -7.98 1.77 -0.33
N LEU A 35 -8.26 1.15 -1.48
CA LEU A 35 -7.28 1.05 -2.57
C LEU A 35 -6.84 2.44 -3.03
N GLY A 36 -5.54 2.64 -3.13
CA GLY A 36 -4.96 3.93 -3.49
C GLY A 36 -4.92 4.95 -2.36
N GLY A 37 -5.39 4.60 -1.16
CA GLY A 37 -5.30 5.48 0.00
C GLY A 37 -3.88 5.55 0.54
N VAL A 38 -3.49 6.72 1.04
CA VAL A 38 -2.17 6.93 1.63
C VAL A 38 -2.26 6.82 3.14
N ILE A 39 -1.35 6.04 3.70
CA ILE A 39 -1.27 5.82 5.15
C ILE A 39 0.15 6.02 5.65
N ILE A 40 0.27 6.31 6.93
CA ILE A 40 1.56 6.33 7.63
C ILE A 40 1.70 5.01 8.38
N CYS A 41 2.81 4.35 8.20
CA CYS A 41 3.06 3.04 8.80
C CYS A 41 4.35 3.01 9.59
N SER A 42 4.40 2.10 10.55
CA SER A 42 5.63 1.72 11.26
C SER A 42 6.11 0.39 10.69
N VAL A 43 7.38 0.29 10.36
CA VAL A 43 7.97 -0.95 9.85
C VAL A 43 8.12 -1.93 11.00
N LYS A 44 7.45 -3.08 10.91
CA LYS A 44 7.49 -4.10 11.95
C LYS A 44 8.45 -5.24 11.64
N GLU A 45 8.70 -5.47 10.36
CA GLU A 45 9.62 -6.51 9.92
C GLU A 45 10.32 -6.03 8.65
N ALA A 46 11.65 -6.11 8.63
CA ALA A 46 12.47 -5.63 7.52
C ALA A 46 13.60 -6.60 7.25
N MET A 47 14.13 -6.56 6.02
CA MET A 47 15.32 -7.32 5.64
C MET A 47 16.55 -6.74 6.34
N PRO A 48 17.47 -7.61 6.84
CA PRO A 48 18.63 -7.15 7.64
C PRO A 48 19.51 -6.12 6.95
N ASN A 49 19.69 -6.21 5.63
CA ASN A 49 20.56 -5.31 4.86
C ASN A 49 19.79 -4.39 3.92
N GLY A 50 18.50 -4.19 4.16
CA GLY A 50 17.68 -3.32 3.33
C GLY A 50 17.86 -1.85 3.64
N ASN A 51 17.34 -1.00 2.77
CA ASN A 51 17.36 0.46 2.94
C ASN A 51 16.38 0.95 4.01
N VAL A 52 15.47 0.10 4.44
CA VAL A 52 14.46 0.42 5.44
C VAL A 52 14.70 -0.43 6.67
N LYS A 53 14.64 0.18 7.84
CA LYS A 53 14.93 -0.49 9.11
C LYS A 53 13.65 -0.68 9.92
N LYS A 54 13.65 -1.74 10.74
CA LYS A 54 12.57 -1.99 11.70
C LYS A 54 12.37 -0.77 12.61
N GLY A 55 11.13 -0.40 12.83
CA GLY A 55 10.79 0.76 13.66
C GLY A 55 10.72 2.08 12.91
N GLU A 56 11.16 2.13 11.67
CA GLU A 56 11.09 3.34 10.86
C GLU A 56 9.64 3.69 10.54
N VAL A 57 9.31 4.99 10.54
CA VAL A 57 8.00 5.49 10.14
C VAL A 57 8.05 5.87 8.68
N VAL A 58 7.17 5.27 7.88
CA VAL A 58 7.18 5.41 6.43
C VAL A 58 5.79 5.75 5.90
N ARG A 59 5.75 6.37 4.73
CA ARG A 59 4.51 6.65 4.01
C ARG A 59 4.27 5.53 3.01
N CYS A 60 3.04 5.02 2.96
CA CYS A 60 2.67 3.90 2.09
C CYS A 60 1.38 4.20 1.36
N VAL A 61 1.20 3.57 0.20
CA VAL A 61 -0.07 3.55 -0.52
C VAL A 61 -0.62 2.12 -0.51
N VAL A 62 -1.91 1.97 -0.27
CA VAL A 62 -2.56 0.67 -0.21
C VAL A 62 -2.79 0.16 -1.63
N VAL A 63 -2.25 -1.01 -1.95
CA VAL A 63 -2.36 -1.60 -3.29
C VAL A 63 -3.28 -2.81 -3.33
N ARG A 64 -3.49 -3.49 -2.21
CA ARG A 64 -4.40 -4.62 -2.09
C ARG A 64 -5.14 -4.56 -0.77
N VAL A 65 -6.43 -4.92 -0.79
CA VAL A 65 -7.23 -5.05 0.43
C VAL A 65 -7.96 -6.38 0.43
N LYS A 66 -8.09 -6.95 1.60
CA LYS A 66 -8.77 -8.24 1.78
C LYS A 66 -10.28 -8.08 1.73
N LYS A 67 -10.81 -6.94 2.16
CA LYS A 67 -12.24 -6.67 2.13
C LYS A 67 -12.69 -6.36 0.70
N GLU A 68 -13.88 -6.86 0.31
CA GLU A 68 -14.47 -6.60 -0.99
C GLU A 68 -14.66 -5.11 -1.25
N VAL A 69 -14.31 -4.68 -2.46
CA VAL A 69 -14.51 -3.31 -2.92
C VAL A 69 -15.42 -3.34 -4.14
N ARG A 70 -16.52 -2.61 -4.08
CA ARG A 70 -17.44 -2.48 -5.20
C ARG A 70 -16.89 -1.44 -6.19
N ARG A 71 -16.89 -1.81 -7.47
CA ARG A 71 -16.47 -0.92 -8.54
C ARG A 71 -17.67 -0.28 -9.22
N ALA A 72 -17.43 0.80 -9.97
CA ALA A 72 -18.47 1.57 -10.65
C ALA A 72 -19.26 0.73 -11.67
N ASP A 73 -18.63 -0.28 -12.27
CA ASP A 73 -19.28 -1.19 -13.24
C ASP A 73 -20.13 -2.30 -12.59
N GLY A 74 -20.23 -2.30 -11.25
CA GLY A 74 -20.97 -3.30 -10.50
C GLY A 74 -20.18 -4.53 -10.12
N SER A 75 -18.94 -4.67 -10.57
CA SER A 75 -18.07 -5.78 -10.17
C SER A 75 -17.47 -5.53 -8.78
N TYR A 76 -16.94 -6.59 -8.19
CA TYR A 76 -16.24 -6.53 -6.91
C TYR A 76 -14.83 -7.06 -7.07
N ILE A 77 -13.91 -6.52 -6.27
CA ILE A 77 -12.56 -7.03 -6.19
C ILE A 77 -12.18 -7.22 -4.73
N ARG A 78 -11.47 -8.30 -4.45
CA ARG A 78 -10.82 -8.54 -3.16
C ARG A 78 -9.54 -9.32 -3.40
N PHE A 79 -8.61 -9.17 -2.47
CA PHE A 79 -7.33 -9.86 -2.52
C PHE A 79 -7.20 -10.79 -1.32
N ASP A 80 -6.21 -11.69 -1.34
CA ASP A 80 -5.98 -12.63 -0.25
C ASP A 80 -5.38 -11.96 0.99
N GLN A 81 -4.79 -10.78 0.82
CA GLN A 81 -4.13 -10.07 1.91
C GLN A 81 -4.20 -8.57 1.69
N ASN A 82 -4.02 -7.83 2.78
CA ASN A 82 -3.80 -6.40 2.72
C ASN A 82 -2.33 -6.15 2.40
N ALA A 83 -2.05 -5.29 1.44
CA ALA A 83 -0.68 -4.98 1.06
C ALA A 83 -0.52 -3.51 0.70
N ALA A 84 0.67 -3.02 0.93
CA ALA A 84 1.03 -1.62 0.67
C ALA A 84 2.40 -1.55 0.00
N VAL A 85 2.65 -0.42 -0.63
CA VAL A 85 3.93 -0.08 -1.26
C VAL A 85 4.45 1.19 -0.61
N LEU A 86 5.73 1.20 -0.24
CA LEU A 86 6.36 2.39 0.33
C LEU A 86 6.54 3.46 -0.74
N ILE A 87 6.18 4.68 -0.41
CA ILE A 87 6.30 5.81 -1.33
C ILE A 87 7.09 6.96 -0.70
N ASN A 88 7.65 7.79 -1.56
CA ASN A 88 8.30 9.03 -1.17
C ASN A 88 7.24 10.13 -0.96
N ASN A 89 7.67 11.29 -0.48
CA ASN A 89 6.75 12.41 -0.24
C ASN A 89 6.08 12.92 -1.52
N ASP A 90 6.70 12.71 -2.68
CA ASP A 90 6.14 13.11 -3.97
C ASP A 90 5.19 12.04 -4.56
N GLY A 91 4.98 10.92 -3.88
CA GLY A 91 4.12 9.85 -4.33
C GLY A 91 4.80 8.79 -5.19
N SER A 92 6.09 8.94 -5.51
CA SER A 92 6.82 7.93 -6.28
C SER A 92 7.18 6.74 -5.41
N PRO A 93 7.24 5.52 -5.98
CA PRO A 93 7.61 4.33 -5.19
C PRO A 93 9.07 4.38 -4.75
N ARG A 94 9.35 3.94 -3.53
CA ARG A 94 10.71 3.85 -3.02
C ARG A 94 11.46 2.65 -3.59
N GLY A 95 10.74 1.56 -3.87
CA GLY A 95 11.32 0.37 -4.47
C GLY A 95 11.36 0.46 -5.99
N THR A 96 12.06 -0.48 -6.61
CA THR A 96 12.18 -0.57 -8.07
C THR A 96 11.33 -1.68 -8.66
N ARG A 97 10.76 -2.55 -7.82
CA ARG A 97 9.93 -3.69 -8.25
C ARG A 97 8.70 -3.81 -7.35
N ILE A 98 7.61 -4.25 -7.97
CA ILE A 98 6.36 -4.55 -7.26
C ILE A 98 6.09 -6.05 -7.39
N PHE A 99 5.70 -6.68 -6.31
CA PHE A 99 5.41 -8.12 -6.27
C PHE A 99 3.91 -8.36 -6.23
N GLY A 100 3.43 -9.20 -7.13
CA GLY A 100 2.02 -9.56 -7.20
C GLY A 100 1.15 -8.48 -7.83
N PRO A 101 -0.17 -8.72 -7.93
CA PRO A 101 -1.08 -7.79 -8.58
C PRO A 101 -1.32 -6.54 -7.74
N VAL A 102 -1.68 -5.46 -8.42
CA VAL A 102 -2.18 -4.24 -7.78
C VAL A 102 -3.56 -3.91 -8.35
N ALA A 103 -4.36 -3.17 -7.59
CA ALA A 103 -5.67 -2.75 -8.06
C ALA A 103 -5.56 -1.62 -9.07
N ARG A 104 -6.40 -1.64 -10.11
CA ARG A 104 -6.38 -0.58 -11.13
C ARG A 104 -6.86 0.78 -10.62
N GLU A 105 -7.46 0.83 -9.45
CA GLU A 105 -7.83 2.09 -8.80
C GLU A 105 -6.62 3.01 -8.55
N LEU A 106 -5.41 2.44 -8.47
CA LEU A 106 -4.19 3.23 -8.36
C LEU A 106 -3.95 4.11 -9.59
N ARG A 107 -4.37 3.67 -10.77
CA ARG A 107 -4.29 4.48 -12.00
C ARG A 107 -5.15 5.73 -11.88
N ASP A 108 -6.36 5.58 -11.36
CA ASP A 108 -7.30 6.69 -11.19
C ASP A 108 -6.81 7.69 -10.15
N LYS A 109 -6.00 7.24 -9.21
CA LYS A 109 -5.42 8.09 -8.16
C LYS A 109 -4.00 8.57 -8.50
N LYS A 110 -3.59 8.45 -9.76
CA LYS A 110 -2.34 8.99 -10.32
C LYS A 110 -1.07 8.28 -9.84
N TYR A 111 -1.15 7.03 -9.42
CA TYR A 111 0.03 6.24 -9.08
C TYR A 111 0.50 5.40 -10.28
N MET A 112 0.74 6.08 -11.41
CA MET A 112 1.09 5.41 -12.66
C MET A 112 2.41 4.65 -12.59
N LYS A 113 3.39 5.14 -11.85
CA LYS A 113 4.68 4.46 -11.71
C LYS A 113 4.52 3.10 -11.02
N ILE A 114 3.66 3.05 -10.01
CA ILE A 114 3.36 1.79 -9.30
C ILE A 114 2.68 0.81 -10.25
N VAL A 115 1.69 1.29 -11.01
CA VAL A 115 0.99 0.45 -11.99
C VAL A 115 1.94 -0.08 -13.05
N SER A 116 2.87 0.75 -13.55
CA SER A 116 3.82 0.33 -14.57
C SER A 116 4.84 -0.68 -14.06
N LEU A 117 5.17 -0.65 -12.78
CA LEU A 117 6.10 -1.60 -12.18
C LEU A 117 5.44 -2.92 -11.78
N ALA A 118 4.13 -2.93 -11.63
CA ALA A 118 3.41 -4.13 -11.20
C ALA A 118 3.34 -5.16 -12.33
N PRO A 119 3.50 -6.46 -12.00
CA PRO A 119 3.40 -7.52 -13.01
C PRO A 119 1.98 -7.69 -13.54
N GLU A 120 0.98 -7.32 -12.77
CA GLU A 120 -0.42 -7.46 -13.14
C GLU A 120 -1.26 -6.38 -12.48
N THR A 121 -2.22 -5.84 -13.22
CA THR A 121 -3.15 -4.84 -12.70
C THR A 121 -4.58 -5.39 -12.78
N LEU A 122 -5.21 -5.56 -11.69
CA LEU A 122 -6.57 -6.09 -11.57
C LEU A 122 -7.53 -4.97 -11.17
#